data_743dba6e90c201866bd44deb0b1e1e08
#
_entry.id   743dba6e90c201866bd44deb0b1e1e08
#
_cell.length_a   1.000
_cell.length_b   1.000
_cell.length_c   1.000
_cell.angle_alpha   90.00
_cell.angle_beta   90.00
_cell.angle_gamma   90.00
#
_symmetry.space_group_name_H-M   'P 1'
#
loop_
_entity.id
_entity.type
_entity.pdbx_description
1 polymer ?
#
loop_
_entity_poly.entity_id
_entity_poly.type
_entity_poly.pdbx_seq_one_letter_code
_entity_poly.pdbx_strand_id
1 'polypeptide(L)'
;SAWNLCFAIPAAIAFIGAIVVFLTLRDPPSSVGLPEVEELDHKAEGHTSEPEKQLKGKAYNHFLNRLVFKNPIIWILALSNFCIYVIRFTILEWGTSFLTQYKGFEIDLSANIVAMSELAGGVLGTLVAGWFTDKFMKNKAHRTCLLCTIGATFSFFLFWQTPQTAHWFISALLICLSAFFVYGPQALLGVAASQQATKRACATANGILGIFGYAATTIAGIGFGYIADKFGWNSVFLVAVIFGL
;
A
#
# COMPACT_ATOMS: atom_id res chain seq x y z
N SER A 1 23.81 -8.33 24.11
CA SER A 1 23.72 -7.29 23.09
C SER A 1 22.26 -6.91 22.90
N ALA A 2 21.94 -5.62 22.80
CA ALA A 2 20.57 -5.10 22.71
C ALA A 2 19.83 -5.53 21.42
N TRP A 3 20.53 -6.06 20.44
CA TRP A 3 19.96 -6.54 19.17
C TRP A 3 18.90 -7.62 19.34
N ASN A 4 19.06 -8.51 20.32
CA ASN A 4 18.08 -9.54 20.60
C ASN A 4 16.73 -8.96 21.03
N LEU A 5 16.73 -7.82 21.73
CA LEU A 5 15.51 -7.15 22.17
C LEU A 5 14.74 -6.52 21.01
N CYS A 6 15.44 -6.04 19.98
CA CYS A 6 14.79 -5.47 18.78
C CYS A 6 13.94 -6.49 18.03
N PHE A 7 14.24 -7.78 18.13
CA PHE A 7 13.45 -8.86 17.55
C PHE A 7 12.49 -9.51 18.56
N ALA A 8 12.94 -9.66 19.81
CA ALA A 8 12.16 -10.35 20.83
C ALA A 8 10.90 -9.56 21.24
N ILE A 9 11.00 -8.23 21.39
CA ILE A 9 9.86 -7.39 21.77
C ILE A 9 8.75 -7.41 20.72
N PRO A 10 9.02 -7.11 19.43
CA PRO A 10 7.98 -7.21 18.38
C PRO A 10 7.41 -8.62 18.25
N ALA A 11 8.24 -9.66 18.38
CA ALA A 11 7.78 -11.04 18.30
C ALA A 11 6.85 -11.39 19.48
N ALA A 12 7.15 -10.95 20.69
CA ALA A 12 6.28 -11.13 21.86
C ALA A 12 4.94 -10.40 21.69
N ILE A 13 4.96 -9.15 21.19
CA ILE A 13 3.74 -8.38 20.91
C ILE A 13 2.90 -9.08 19.85
N ALA A 14 3.52 -9.54 18.76
CA ALA A 14 2.84 -10.26 17.69
C ALA A 14 2.22 -11.58 18.21
N PHE A 15 2.92 -12.32 19.07
CA PHE A 15 2.43 -13.55 19.67
C PHE A 15 1.22 -13.31 20.60
N ILE A 16 1.27 -12.27 21.43
CA ILE A 16 0.13 -11.85 22.26
C ILE A 16 -1.04 -11.45 21.37
N GLY A 17 -0.78 -10.65 20.32
CA GLY A 17 -1.80 -10.26 19.34
C GLY A 17 -2.44 -11.47 18.66
N ALA A 18 -1.66 -12.47 18.28
CA ALA A 18 -2.17 -13.71 17.68
C ALA A 18 -3.08 -14.49 18.66
N ILE A 19 -2.73 -14.56 19.94
CA ILE A 19 -3.58 -15.17 20.97
C ILE A 19 -4.89 -14.40 21.11
N VAL A 20 -4.83 -13.07 21.19
CA VAL A 20 -6.04 -12.23 21.29
C VAL A 20 -6.95 -12.45 20.10
N VAL A 21 -6.40 -12.42 18.88
CA VAL A 21 -7.17 -12.65 17.64
C VAL A 21 -7.78 -14.06 17.66
N PHE A 22 -7.01 -15.08 18.04
CA PHE A 22 -7.50 -16.46 18.10
C PHE A 22 -8.67 -16.63 19.09
N LEU A 23 -8.63 -15.94 20.23
CA LEU A 23 -9.67 -16.03 21.26
C LEU A 23 -10.91 -15.17 20.95
N THR A 24 -10.72 -14.02 20.27
CA THR A 24 -11.79 -13.03 20.06
C THR A 24 -12.37 -13.05 18.67
N LEU A 25 -11.57 -13.35 17.64
CA LEU A 25 -12.05 -13.35 16.27
C LEU A 25 -12.95 -14.57 16.04
N ARG A 26 -14.17 -14.30 15.59
CA ARG A 26 -15.10 -15.33 15.13
C ARG A 26 -15.22 -15.22 13.61
N ASP A 27 -15.26 -16.38 12.97
CA ASP A 27 -15.61 -16.45 11.54
C ASP A 27 -17.05 -15.99 11.35
N PRO A 28 -17.66 -16.05 10.20
CA PRO A 28 -18.79 -15.23 9.76
C PRO A 28 -19.84 -14.95 10.86
N PRO A 29 -20.58 -13.84 10.79
CA PRO A 29 -21.59 -13.46 11.79
C PRO A 29 -22.57 -14.58 12.12
N SER A 30 -22.89 -15.44 11.15
CA SER A 30 -23.74 -16.63 11.32
C SER A 30 -23.18 -17.65 12.32
N SER A 31 -21.87 -17.70 12.54
CA SER A 31 -21.25 -18.59 13.54
C SER A 31 -21.57 -18.20 15.00
N VAL A 32 -22.00 -16.98 15.23
CA VAL A 32 -22.40 -16.42 16.52
C VAL A 32 -23.92 -16.12 16.59
N GLY A 33 -24.69 -16.64 15.62
CA GLY A 33 -26.16 -16.45 15.59
C GLY A 33 -26.60 -15.07 15.12
N LEU A 34 -25.71 -14.26 14.58
CA LEU A 34 -26.05 -12.98 13.96
C LEU A 34 -26.42 -13.19 12.48
N PRO A 35 -27.36 -12.39 11.93
CA PRO A 35 -27.68 -12.43 10.52
C PRO A 35 -26.46 -12.04 9.68
N GLU A 36 -26.33 -12.64 8.49
CA GLU A 36 -25.29 -12.25 7.54
C GLU A 36 -25.49 -10.80 7.10
N VAL A 37 -24.37 -10.08 6.84
CA VAL A 37 -24.41 -8.66 6.44
C VAL A 37 -25.26 -8.47 5.19
N GLU A 38 -25.29 -9.46 4.31
CA GLU A 38 -26.11 -9.49 3.10
C GLU A 38 -27.62 -9.51 3.41
N GLU A 39 -28.04 -10.23 4.44
CA GLU A 39 -29.46 -10.22 4.88
C GLU A 39 -29.89 -8.88 5.44
N LEU A 40 -28.98 -8.16 6.08
CA LEU A 40 -29.25 -6.81 6.62
C LEU A 40 -29.36 -5.77 5.50
N ASP A 41 -28.47 -5.82 4.52
CA ASP A 41 -28.49 -4.92 3.36
C ASP A 41 -29.77 -5.14 2.53
N HIS A 42 -30.16 -6.39 2.30
CA HIS A 42 -31.39 -6.73 1.56
C HIS A 42 -32.67 -6.34 2.31
N LYS A 43 -32.68 -6.46 3.63
CA LYS A 43 -33.82 -5.96 4.45
C LYS A 43 -33.95 -4.44 4.41
N ALA A 44 -32.81 -3.73 4.31
CA ALA A 44 -32.79 -2.28 4.20
C ALA A 44 -33.27 -1.78 2.82
N GLU A 45 -33.03 -2.55 1.75
CA GLU A 45 -33.40 -2.21 0.38
C GLU A 45 -34.74 -2.81 -0.08
N GLY A 46 -35.42 -3.60 0.75
CA GLY A 46 -36.73 -4.18 0.46
C GLY A 46 -36.72 -5.28 -0.63
N HIS A 47 -35.56 -5.81 -0.98
CA HIS A 47 -35.43 -6.90 -1.95
C HIS A 47 -35.33 -8.26 -1.25
N THR A 48 -36.31 -9.13 -1.49
CA THR A 48 -36.25 -10.55 -1.15
C THR A 48 -35.35 -11.26 -2.16
N SER A 49 -34.05 -11.36 -1.86
CA SER A 49 -33.14 -12.18 -2.68
C SER A 49 -33.12 -13.61 -2.13
N GLU A 50 -33.30 -14.59 -3.03
CA GLU A 50 -33.07 -15.99 -2.68
C GLU A 50 -31.63 -16.18 -2.14
N PRO A 51 -31.44 -17.10 -1.15
CA PRO A 51 -30.10 -17.38 -0.63
C PRO A 51 -29.20 -17.85 -1.77
N GLU A 52 -28.20 -17.03 -2.12
CA GLU A 52 -27.26 -17.36 -3.18
C GLU A 52 -26.52 -18.66 -2.86
N LYS A 53 -26.76 -19.70 -3.65
CA LYS A 53 -26.12 -21.01 -3.52
C LYS A 53 -24.59 -20.84 -3.44
N GLN A 54 -23.98 -21.37 -2.38
CA GLN A 54 -22.53 -21.41 -2.24
C GLN A 54 -21.93 -22.15 -3.44
N LEU A 55 -21.27 -21.41 -4.34
CA LEU A 55 -20.50 -22.00 -5.43
C LEU A 55 -19.31 -22.75 -4.85
N LYS A 56 -19.20 -24.07 -5.14
CA LYS A 56 -18.06 -24.89 -4.69
C LYS A 56 -17.37 -25.56 -5.89
N GLY A 57 -16.06 -25.81 -5.76
CA GLY A 57 -15.29 -26.55 -6.74
C GLY A 57 -15.14 -25.86 -8.10
N LYS A 58 -15.39 -26.59 -9.18
CA LYS A 58 -15.18 -26.11 -10.56
C LYS A 58 -16.00 -24.86 -10.91
N ALA A 59 -17.22 -24.73 -10.39
CA ALA A 59 -18.09 -23.57 -10.61
C ALA A 59 -17.50 -22.30 -9.97
N TYR A 60 -16.94 -22.41 -8.78
CA TYR A 60 -16.25 -21.30 -8.10
C TYR A 60 -14.98 -20.87 -8.86
N ASN A 61 -14.19 -21.84 -9.35
CA ASN A 61 -12.99 -21.52 -10.14
C ASN A 61 -13.35 -20.84 -11.48
N HIS A 62 -14.43 -21.24 -12.13
CA HIS A 62 -14.92 -20.57 -13.33
C HIS A 62 -15.38 -19.13 -13.05
N PHE A 63 -16.06 -18.92 -11.94
CA PHE A 63 -16.49 -17.61 -11.45
C PHE A 63 -15.28 -16.69 -11.18
N LEU A 64 -14.27 -17.17 -10.44
CA LEU A 64 -13.03 -16.42 -10.19
C LEU A 64 -12.30 -16.08 -11.49
N ASN A 65 -12.20 -17.05 -12.42
CA ASN A 65 -11.52 -16.82 -13.68
C ASN A 65 -12.18 -15.69 -14.49
N ARG A 66 -13.51 -15.64 -14.51
CA ARG A 66 -14.24 -14.61 -15.23
C ARG A 66 -14.16 -13.24 -14.57
N LEU A 67 -14.33 -13.16 -13.26
CA LEU A 67 -14.45 -11.88 -12.53
C LEU A 67 -13.10 -11.28 -12.12
N VAL A 68 -12.09 -12.10 -11.94
CA VAL A 68 -10.77 -11.64 -11.46
C VAL A 68 -9.75 -11.75 -12.58
N PHE A 69 -9.43 -12.96 -13.04
CA PHE A 69 -8.34 -13.18 -13.98
C PHE A 69 -8.59 -12.64 -15.39
N LYS A 70 -9.84 -12.61 -15.86
CA LYS A 70 -10.21 -12.04 -17.16
C LYS A 70 -10.66 -10.58 -17.09
N ASN A 71 -10.68 -9.98 -15.90
CA ASN A 71 -11.07 -8.59 -15.73
C ASN A 71 -9.86 -7.67 -15.94
N PRO A 72 -9.78 -6.89 -17.02
CA PRO A 72 -8.63 -6.03 -17.30
C PRO A 72 -8.44 -4.94 -16.24
N ILE A 73 -9.52 -4.52 -15.58
CA ILE A 73 -9.45 -3.48 -14.54
C ILE A 73 -8.60 -3.96 -13.35
N ILE A 74 -8.73 -5.23 -12.95
CA ILE A 74 -7.93 -5.79 -11.85
C ILE A 74 -6.45 -5.82 -12.21
N TRP A 75 -6.09 -6.12 -13.46
CA TRP A 75 -4.71 -6.09 -13.92
C TRP A 75 -4.14 -4.67 -13.99
N ILE A 76 -4.94 -3.69 -14.40
CA ILE A 76 -4.54 -2.28 -14.37
C ILE A 76 -4.32 -1.83 -12.92
N LEU A 77 -5.20 -2.18 -11.98
CA LEU A 77 -5.04 -1.89 -10.56
C LEU A 77 -3.79 -2.56 -9.98
N ALA A 78 -3.51 -3.81 -10.37
CA ALA A 78 -2.33 -4.54 -9.94
C ALA A 78 -1.04 -3.89 -10.46
N LEU A 79 -1.02 -3.45 -11.73
CA LEU A 79 0.11 -2.73 -12.32
C LEU A 79 0.31 -1.36 -11.66
N SER A 80 -0.78 -0.63 -11.39
CA SER A 80 -0.71 0.63 -10.65
C SER A 80 -0.16 0.43 -9.24
N ASN A 81 -0.59 -0.66 -8.57
CA ASN A 81 -0.07 -1.03 -7.25
C ASN A 81 1.43 -1.34 -7.31
N PHE A 82 1.88 -2.05 -8.33
CA PHE A 82 3.31 -2.29 -8.58
C PHE A 82 4.11 -0.98 -8.64
N CYS A 83 3.68 -0.02 -9.46
CA CYS A 83 4.36 1.26 -9.63
C CYS A 83 4.43 2.06 -8.31
N ILE A 84 3.34 2.11 -7.56
CA ILE A 84 3.27 2.78 -6.25
C ILE A 84 4.24 2.11 -5.25
N TYR A 85 4.29 0.78 -5.24
CA TYR A 85 5.19 0.03 -4.38
C TYR A 85 6.67 0.28 -4.73
N VAL A 86 7.02 0.44 -6.02
CA VAL A 86 8.39 0.81 -6.42
C VAL A 86 8.81 2.12 -5.76
N ILE A 87 7.99 3.17 -5.84
CA ILE A 87 8.32 4.47 -5.21
C ILE A 87 8.42 4.34 -3.70
N ARG A 88 7.45 3.69 -3.07
CA ARG A 88 7.41 3.49 -1.63
C ARG A 88 8.66 2.80 -1.12
N PHE A 89 9.00 1.65 -1.69
CA PHE A 89 10.14 0.86 -1.24
C PHE A 89 11.49 1.49 -1.61
N THR A 90 11.53 2.33 -2.64
CA THR A 90 12.72 3.17 -2.88
C THR A 90 13.01 4.09 -1.70
N ILE A 91 11.97 4.71 -1.13
CA ILE A 91 12.13 5.58 0.05
C ILE A 91 12.48 4.75 1.29
N LEU A 92 11.76 3.67 1.52
CA LEU A 92 11.89 2.85 2.73
C LEU A 92 13.24 2.14 2.82
N GLU A 93 13.67 1.48 1.75
CA GLU A 93 14.88 0.66 1.75
C GLU A 93 16.15 1.48 1.46
N TRP A 94 16.06 2.43 0.55
CA TRP A 94 17.21 3.19 0.07
C TRP A 94 17.28 4.63 0.57
N GLY A 95 16.21 5.15 1.17
CA GLY A 95 16.15 6.53 1.66
C GLY A 95 17.24 6.85 2.66
N THR A 96 17.48 5.99 3.65
CA THR A 96 18.55 6.16 4.65
C THR A 96 19.93 6.17 3.99
N SER A 97 20.20 5.23 3.08
CA SER A 97 21.49 5.15 2.36
C SER A 97 21.70 6.36 1.46
N PHE A 98 20.65 6.84 0.80
CA PHE A 98 20.73 8.06 -0.01
C PHE A 98 21.01 9.31 0.84
N LEU A 99 20.32 9.48 1.96
CA LEU A 99 20.52 10.62 2.85
C LEU A 99 21.94 10.63 3.44
N THR A 100 22.47 9.47 3.79
CA THR A 100 23.83 9.36 4.34
C THR A 100 24.90 9.49 3.27
N GLN A 101 24.83 8.71 2.20
CA GLN A 101 25.92 8.63 1.21
C GLN A 101 25.90 9.79 0.21
N TYR A 102 24.72 10.26 -0.19
CA TYR A 102 24.62 11.32 -1.19
C TYR A 102 24.42 12.70 -0.58
N LYS A 103 23.59 12.83 0.48
CA LYS A 103 23.36 14.12 1.16
C LYS A 103 24.36 14.40 2.28
N GLY A 104 25.08 13.39 2.77
CA GLY A 104 26.08 13.54 3.85
C GLY A 104 25.48 13.73 5.24
N PHE A 105 24.22 13.32 5.47
CA PHE A 105 23.60 13.41 6.79
C PHE A 105 24.08 12.28 7.69
N GLU A 106 24.05 12.50 9.00
CA GLU A 106 24.32 11.44 9.99
C GLU A 106 23.33 10.29 9.84
N ILE A 107 23.80 9.06 10.09
CA ILE A 107 23.01 7.85 9.90
C ILE A 107 21.76 7.83 10.79
N ASP A 108 21.89 8.27 12.05
CA ASP A 108 20.78 8.31 13.00
C ASP A 108 19.72 9.32 12.58
N LEU A 109 20.12 10.48 12.09
CA LEU A 109 19.22 11.49 11.56
C LEU A 109 18.50 10.96 10.31
N SER A 110 19.23 10.32 9.41
CA SER A 110 18.69 9.77 8.16
C SER A 110 17.65 8.67 8.42
N ALA A 111 17.97 7.75 9.33
CA ALA A 111 17.05 6.67 9.73
C ALA A 111 15.79 7.23 10.40
N ASN A 112 15.93 8.21 11.28
CA ASN A 112 14.79 8.86 11.93
C ASN A 112 13.91 9.62 10.94
N ILE A 113 14.48 10.31 9.95
CA ILE A 113 13.71 10.98 8.89
C ILE A 113 12.85 9.96 8.14
N VAL A 114 13.43 8.85 7.70
CA VAL A 114 12.70 7.82 6.96
C VAL A 114 11.64 7.18 7.84
N ALA A 115 11.94 6.77 9.07
CA ALA A 115 11.00 6.16 9.99
C ALA A 115 9.81 7.08 10.32
N MET A 116 10.08 8.36 10.58
CA MET A 116 9.03 9.35 10.86
C MET A 116 8.18 9.66 9.63
N SER A 117 8.77 9.66 8.45
CA SER A 117 8.02 9.84 7.19
C SER A 117 7.06 8.68 6.93
N GLU A 118 7.47 7.45 7.21
CA GLU A 118 6.60 6.27 7.10
C GLU A 118 5.46 6.31 8.11
N LEU A 119 5.75 6.69 9.35
CA LEU A 119 4.73 6.77 10.39
C LEU A 119 3.76 7.93 10.16
N ALA A 120 4.26 9.16 10.08
CA ALA A 120 3.42 10.34 9.94
C ALA A 120 2.77 10.43 8.56
N GLY A 121 3.55 10.24 7.49
CA GLY A 121 3.06 10.24 6.12
C GLY A 121 2.07 9.10 5.88
N GLY A 122 2.37 7.90 6.37
CA GLY A 122 1.52 6.73 6.20
C GLY A 122 0.16 6.88 6.87
N VAL A 123 0.14 7.21 8.15
CA VAL A 123 -1.13 7.35 8.91
C VAL A 123 -1.95 8.51 8.36
N LEU A 124 -1.36 9.70 8.24
CA LEU A 124 -2.08 10.88 7.75
C LEU A 124 -2.49 10.72 6.28
N GLY A 125 -1.61 10.17 5.44
CA GLY A 125 -1.89 9.96 4.02
C GLY A 125 -3.09 9.04 3.80
N THR A 126 -3.15 7.93 4.51
CA THR A 126 -4.27 6.97 4.43
C THR A 126 -5.59 7.59 4.89
N LEU A 127 -5.59 8.24 6.05
CA LEU A 127 -6.80 8.86 6.63
C LEU A 127 -7.32 10.01 5.75
N VAL A 128 -6.41 10.90 5.32
CA VAL A 128 -6.79 12.06 4.50
C VAL A 128 -7.25 11.62 3.11
N ALA A 129 -6.60 10.63 2.50
CA ALA A 129 -7.01 10.12 1.19
C ALA A 129 -8.41 9.48 1.25
N GLY A 130 -8.72 8.70 2.29
CA GLY A 130 -10.06 8.18 2.52
C GLY A 130 -11.08 9.29 2.66
N TRP A 131 -10.89 10.18 3.62
CA TRP A 131 -11.76 11.32 3.84
C TRP A 131 -11.97 12.20 2.59
N PHE A 132 -10.89 12.48 1.87
CA PHE A 132 -10.93 13.26 0.62
C PHE A 132 -11.74 12.56 -0.47
N THR A 133 -11.59 11.24 -0.59
CA THR A 133 -12.34 10.42 -1.56
C THR A 133 -13.83 10.48 -1.28
N ASP A 134 -14.23 10.31 -0.02
CA ASP A 134 -15.64 10.30 0.38
C ASP A 134 -16.27 11.67 0.22
N LYS A 135 -15.60 12.72 0.70
CA LYS A 135 -16.19 14.08 0.76
C LYS A 135 -16.14 14.80 -0.60
N PHE A 136 -15.02 14.74 -1.31
CA PHE A 136 -14.80 15.55 -2.53
C PHE A 136 -14.95 14.77 -3.82
N MET A 137 -14.59 13.49 -3.84
CA MET A 137 -14.59 12.69 -5.07
C MET A 137 -15.82 11.79 -5.23
N LYS A 138 -16.85 11.93 -4.36
CA LYS A 138 -18.09 11.15 -4.42
C LYS A 138 -17.81 9.64 -4.54
N ASN A 139 -16.93 9.13 -3.69
CA ASN A 139 -16.47 7.74 -3.65
C ASN A 139 -15.76 7.25 -4.94
N LYS A 140 -15.27 8.16 -5.78
CA LYS A 140 -14.51 7.80 -6.99
C LYS A 140 -13.02 7.65 -6.67
N ALA A 141 -12.64 6.53 -6.07
CA ALA A 141 -11.28 6.22 -5.62
C ALA A 141 -10.20 6.44 -6.69
N HIS A 142 -10.49 6.13 -7.96
CA HIS A 142 -9.54 6.29 -9.07
C HIS A 142 -9.04 7.74 -9.26
N ARG A 143 -9.91 8.74 -8.99
CA ARG A 143 -9.51 10.16 -9.09
C ARG A 143 -8.56 10.58 -7.98
N THR A 144 -8.84 10.12 -6.76
CA THR A 144 -7.94 10.37 -5.62
C THR A 144 -6.61 9.66 -5.82
N CYS A 145 -6.61 8.42 -6.32
CA CYS A 145 -5.39 7.70 -6.66
C CYS A 145 -4.54 8.49 -7.66
N LEU A 146 -5.13 8.98 -8.74
CA LEU A 146 -4.42 9.77 -9.75
C LEU A 146 -3.80 11.04 -9.16
N LEU A 147 -4.57 11.82 -8.40
CA LEU A 147 -4.06 13.04 -7.77
C LEU A 147 -2.93 12.76 -6.77
N CYS A 148 -3.09 11.72 -5.96
CA CYS A 148 -2.06 11.33 -5.00
C CYS A 148 -0.80 10.79 -5.70
N THR A 149 -0.93 10.02 -6.78
CA THR A 149 0.23 9.52 -7.54
C THR A 149 1.00 10.66 -8.18
N ILE A 150 0.32 11.65 -8.77
CA ILE A 150 0.96 12.87 -9.30
C ILE A 150 1.66 13.62 -8.16
N GLY A 151 1.00 13.79 -7.02
CA GLY A 151 1.58 14.45 -5.84
C GLY A 151 2.81 13.71 -5.29
N ALA A 152 2.76 12.38 -5.23
CA ALA A 152 3.89 11.54 -4.82
C ALA A 152 5.08 11.69 -5.75
N THR A 153 4.85 11.56 -7.06
CA THR A 153 5.91 11.68 -8.07
C THR A 153 6.54 13.07 -8.06
N PHE A 154 5.72 14.12 -7.93
CA PHE A 154 6.20 15.49 -7.86
C PHE A 154 7.02 15.75 -6.58
N SER A 155 6.54 15.32 -5.43
CA SER A 155 7.26 15.46 -4.15
C SER A 155 8.57 14.69 -4.16
N PHE A 156 8.57 13.49 -4.72
CA PHE A 156 9.75 12.66 -4.86
C PHE A 156 10.76 13.25 -5.86
N PHE A 157 10.29 13.83 -6.96
CA PHE A 157 11.12 14.57 -7.90
C PHE A 157 11.77 15.79 -7.25
N LEU A 158 11.02 16.60 -6.49
CA LEU A 158 11.56 17.72 -5.74
C LEU A 158 12.61 17.28 -4.71
N PHE A 159 12.37 16.17 -4.02
CA PHE A 159 13.34 15.59 -3.09
C PHE A 159 14.65 15.21 -3.80
N TRP A 160 14.57 14.59 -4.98
CA TRP A 160 15.74 14.26 -5.79
C TRP A 160 16.52 15.51 -6.20
N GLN A 161 15.85 16.59 -6.62
CA GLN A 161 16.48 17.84 -7.07
C GLN A 161 17.02 18.71 -5.93
N THR A 162 16.69 18.39 -4.69
CA THR A 162 17.15 19.17 -3.53
C THR A 162 18.69 19.13 -3.43
N PRO A 163 19.41 20.27 -3.36
CA PRO A 163 20.87 20.31 -3.29
C PRO A 163 21.39 19.67 -1.98
N GLN A 164 22.63 19.20 -2.01
CA GLN A 164 23.28 18.60 -0.83
C GLN A 164 23.44 19.58 0.33
N THR A 165 23.54 20.86 0.01
CA THR A 165 23.69 21.96 1.00
C THR A 165 22.37 22.36 1.66
N ALA A 166 21.22 21.78 1.20
CA ALA A 166 19.93 22.12 1.76
C ALA A 166 19.79 21.66 3.21
N HIS A 167 19.07 22.44 4.01
CA HIS A 167 18.79 22.10 5.39
C HIS A 167 18.06 20.74 5.47
N TRP A 168 18.43 19.90 6.42
CA TRP A 168 17.85 18.56 6.61
C TRP A 168 16.33 18.55 6.68
N PHE A 169 15.72 19.61 7.22
CA PHE A 169 14.28 19.75 7.36
C PHE A 169 13.53 19.74 6.01
N ILE A 170 14.13 20.31 4.95
CA ILE A 170 13.53 20.32 3.59
C ILE A 170 13.49 18.90 3.06
N SER A 171 14.57 18.13 3.22
CA SER A 171 14.60 16.72 2.81
C SER A 171 13.59 15.88 3.60
N ALA A 172 13.49 16.10 4.91
CA ALA A 172 12.53 15.42 5.76
C ALA A 172 11.08 15.72 5.36
N LEU A 173 10.76 16.99 5.10
CA LEU A 173 9.43 17.42 4.67
C LEU A 173 9.03 16.80 3.32
N LEU A 174 9.95 16.79 2.34
CA LEU A 174 9.69 16.24 1.02
C LEU A 174 9.51 14.71 1.03
N ILE A 175 10.31 14.00 1.84
CA ILE A 175 10.13 12.55 2.03
C ILE A 175 8.78 12.27 2.71
N CYS A 176 8.45 13.01 3.77
CA CYS A 176 7.18 12.87 4.47
C CYS A 176 5.99 13.14 3.54
N LEU A 177 6.08 14.16 2.70
CA LEU A 177 5.06 14.50 1.72
C LEU A 177 4.94 13.41 0.63
N SER A 178 6.06 12.85 0.19
CA SER A 178 6.06 11.71 -0.74
C SER A 178 5.39 10.49 -0.12
N ALA A 179 5.72 10.14 1.12
CA ALA A 179 5.08 9.06 1.86
C ALA A 179 3.57 9.31 2.01
N PHE A 180 3.17 10.52 2.41
CA PHE A 180 1.77 10.90 2.52
C PHE A 180 0.97 10.63 1.25
N PHE A 181 1.51 11.03 0.10
CA PHE A 181 0.84 10.83 -1.18
C PHE A 181 0.92 9.37 -1.71
N VAL A 182 1.88 8.58 -1.29
CA VAL A 182 2.01 7.17 -1.69
C VAL A 182 1.03 6.27 -0.93
N TYR A 183 0.84 6.50 0.36
CA TYR A 183 -0.01 5.65 1.20
C TYR A 183 -1.51 5.77 0.90
N GLY A 184 -1.97 6.94 0.44
CA GLY A 184 -3.35 7.14 0.01
C GLY A 184 -3.78 6.19 -1.11
N PRO A 185 -3.12 6.21 -2.28
CA PRO A 185 -3.43 5.28 -3.36
C PRO A 185 -3.28 3.82 -2.98
N GLN A 186 -2.28 3.47 -2.18
CA GLN A 186 -2.07 2.09 -1.74
C GLN A 186 -3.29 1.52 -1.02
N ALA A 187 -3.88 2.28 -0.10
CA ALA A 187 -5.10 1.87 0.59
C ALA A 187 -6.32 1.83 -0.36
N LEU A 188 -6.48 2.85 -1.19
CA LEU A 188 -7.62 2.99 -2.09
C LEU A 188 -7.64 1.96 -3.23
N LEU A 189 -6.48 1.51 -3.72
CA LEU A 189 -6.39 0.46 -4.73
C LEU A 189 -6.94 -0.87 -4.22
N GLY A 190 -6.66 -1.23 -2.96
CA GLY A 190 -7.23 -2.42 -2.33
C GLY A 190 -8.76 -2.35 -2.23
N VAL A 191 -9.30 -1.19 -1.85
CA VAL A 191 -10.75 -0.95 -1.83
C VAL A 191 -11.34 -1.02 -3.24
N ALA A 192 -10.71 -0.38 -4.22
CA ALA A 192 -11.16 -0.42 -5.62
C ALA A 192 -11.17 -1.84 -6.19
N ALA A 193 -10.15 -2.65 -5.90
CA ALA A 193 -10.11 -4.05 -6.32
C ALA A 193 -11.22 -4.88 -5.67
N SER A 194 -11.50 -4.65 -4.40
CA SER A 194 -12.61 -5.31 -3.68
C SER A 194 -13.97 -4.96 -4.28
N GLN A 195 -14.19 -3.70 -4.63
CA GLN A 195 -15.42 -3.24 -5.27
C GLN A 195 -15.63 -3.83 -6.68
N GLN A 196 -14.54 -4.03 -7.43
CA GLN A 196 -14.62 -4.62 -8.78
C GLN A 196 -14.81 -6.12 -8.78
N ALA A 197 -14.39 -6.79 -7.73
CA ALA A 197 -14.33 -8.25 -7.70
C ALA A 197 -15.55 -8.95 -7.07
N THR A 198 -16.53 -8.24 -6.57
CA THR A 198 -17.60 -8.75 -5.71
C THR A 198 -17.10 -9.31 -4.36
N LYS A 199 -17.97 -9.38 -3.36
CA LYS A 199 -17.62 -9.84 -1.99
C LYS A 199 -16.90 -11.20 -1.98
N ARG A 200 -17.30 -12.16 -2.82
CA ARG A 200 -16.75 -13.52 -2.87
C ARG A 200 -15.37 -13.62 -3.53
N ALA A 201 -15.02 -12.70 -4.40
CA ALA A 201 -13.77 -12.71 -5.14
C ALA A 201 -12.77 -11.64 -4.66
N CYS A 202 -13.14 -10.79 -3.69
CA CYS A 202 -12.34 -9.67 -3.25
C CYS A 202 -10.98 -10.10 -2.66
N ALA A 203 -10.94 -11.22 -1.91
CA ALA A 203 -9.71 -11.77 -1.37
C ALA A 203 -8.72 -12.16 -2.49
N THR A 204 -9.22 -12.81 -3.56
CA THR A 204 -8.38 -13.20 -4.70
C THR A 204 -7.89 -11.98 -5.48
N ALA A 205 -8.75 -10.97 -5.68
CA ALA A 205 -8.36 -9.73 -6.34
C ALA A 205 -7.27 -8.99 -5.56
N ASN A 206 -7.44 -8.83 -4.26
CA ASN A 206 -6.40 -8.24 -3.40
C ASN A 206 -5.13 -9.10 -3.34
N GLY A 207 -5.25 -10.44 -3.42
CA GLY A 207 -4.10 -11.32 -3.53
C GLY A 207 -3.26 -11.06 -4.78
N ILE A 208 -3.89 -10.79 -5.93
CA ILE A 208 -3.18 -10.39 -7.16
C ILE A 208 -2.44 -9.06 -6.95
N LEU A 209 -3.13 -8.05 -6.39
CA LEU A 209 -2.48 -6.77 -6.08
C LEU A 209 -1.26 -6.98 -5.15
N GLY A 210 -1.39 -7.86 -4.16
CA GLY A 210 -0.30 -8.22 -3.25
C GLY A 210 0.90 -8.84 -3.98
N ILE A 211 0.66 -9.79 -4.89
CA ILE A 211 1.74 -10.42 -5.69
C ILE A 211 2.51 -9.35 -6.48
N PHE A 212 1.81 -8.44 -7.15
CA PHE A 212 2.44 -7.35 -7.90
C PHE A 212 3.19 -6.37 -6.98
N GLY A 213 2.62 -6.04 -5.82
CA GLY A 213 3.28 -5.18 -4.83
C GLY A 213 4.58 -5.80 -4.32
N TYR A 214 4.57 -7.07 -3.92
CA TYR A 214 5.78 -7.76 -3.43
C TYR A 214 6.81 -8.04 -4.54
N ALA A 215 6.38 -8.28 -5.78
CA ALA A 215 7.29 -8.31 -6.91
C ALA A 215 8.01 -6.95 -7.10
N ALA A 216 7.28 -5.84 -6.96
CA ALA A 216 7.86 -4.51 -7.00
C ALA A 216 8.91 -4.29 -5.88
N THR A 217 8.62 -4.76 -4.66
CA THR A 217 9.57 -4.69 -3.53
C THR A 217 10.88 -5.42 -3.85
N THR A 218 10.78 -6.63 -4.40
CA THR A 218 11.97 -7.42 -4.77
C THR A 218 12.80 -6.71 -5.85
N ILE A 219 12.15 -6.14 -6.86
CA ILE A 219 12.81 -5.40 -7.93
C ILE A 219 13.44 -4.11 -7.40
N ALA A 220 12.74 -3.37 -6.53
CA ALA A 220 13.26 -2.15 -5.92
C ALA A 220 14.46 -2.46 -5.01
N GLY A 221 14.40 -3.51 -4.19
CA GLY A 221 15.50 -3.87 -3.30
C GLY A 221 16.76 -4.27 -4.07
N ILE A 222 16.69 -5.32 -4.88
CA ILE A 222 17.85 -5.85 -5.61
C ILE A 222 18.24 -4.97 -6.80
N GLY A 223 17.24 -4.54 -7.59
CA GLY A 223 17.50 -3.80 -8.82
C GLY A 223 18.09 -2.41 -8.57
N PHE A 224 17.56 -1.70 -7.60
CA PHE A 224 18.06 -0.35 -7.29
C PHE A 224 19.41 -0.37 -6.58
N GLY A 225 19.71 -1.42 -5.78
CA GLY A 225 21.06 -1.62 -5.27
C GLY A 225 22.08 -1.74 -6.38
N TYR A 226 21.81 -2.61 -7.36
CA TYR A 226 22.69 -2.77 -8.53
C TYR A 226 22.82 -1.48 -9.37
N ILE A 227 21.73 -0.74 -9.55
CA ILE A 227 21.73 0.54 -10.28
C ILE A 227 22.53 1.59 -9.50
N ALA A 228 22.37 1.67 -8.19
CA ALA A 228 23.10 2.61 -7.33
C ALA A 228 24.62 2.37 -7.41
N ASP A 229 25.03 1.11 -7.34
CA ASP A 229 26.45 0.72 -7.40
C ASP A 229 27.10 0.99 -8.76
N LYS A 230 26.40 0.75 -9.86
CA LYS A 230 26.97 0.92 -11.21
C LYS A 230 26.78 2.31 -11.82
N PHE A 231 25.62 2.90 -11.60
CA PHE A 231 25.21 4.13 -12.31
C PHE A 231 24.97 5.31 -11.35
N GLY A 232 25.14 5.08 -10.04
CA GLY A 232 24.98 6.08 -9.01
C GLY A 232 23.51 6.40 -8.66
N TRP A 233 23.34 7.16 -7.58
CA TRP A 233 22.04 7.47 -7.00
C TRP A 233 21.08 8.22 -7.93
N ASN A 234 21.59 9.10 -8.81
CA ASN A 234 20.75 9.83 -9.76
C ASN A 234 19.96 8.91 -10.68
N SER A 235 20.55 7.79 -11.09
CA SER A 235 19.90 6.80 -11.95
C SER A 235 18.77 6.05 -11.23
N VAL A 236 18.93 5.77 -9.93
CA VAL A 236 17.89 5.15 -9.09
C VAL A 236 16.66 6.05 -9.03
N PHE A 237 16.87 7.34 -8.73
CA PHE A 237 15.77 8.30 -8.64
C PHE A 237 15.09 8.53 -9.99
N LEU A 238 15.85 8.60 -11.08
CA LEU A 238 15.29 8.74 -12.41
C LEU A 238 14.36 7.56 -12.76
N VAL A 239 14.82 6.33 -12.50
CA VAL A 239 14.01 5.13 -12.72
C VAL A 239 12.76 5.13 -11.84
N ALA A 240 12.88 5.47 -10.55
CA ALA A 240 11.75 5.54 -9.64
C ALA A 240 10.72 6.59 -10.06
N VAL A 241 11.14 7.77 -10.55
CA VAL A 241 10.25 8.81 -11.09
C VAL A 241 9.53 8.34 -12.35
N ILE A 242 10.21 7.60 -13.24
CA ILE A 242 9.57 7.02 -14.45
C ILE A 242 8.45 6.06 -14.07
N PHE A 243 8.61 5.26 -13.01
CA PHE A 243 7.54 4.39 -12.51
C PHE A 243 6.38 5.16 -11.87
N GLY A 244 6.59 6.42 -11.47
CA GLY A 244 5.55 7.29 -10.92
C GLY A 244 4.70 8.01 -11.96
N LEU A 245 5.14 8.04 -13.22
CA LEU A 245 4.44 8.68 -14.34
C LEU A 245 3.56 7.69 -15.09
#